data_8d11a1bcaf59807696e3b439f3c21bef
#
_entry.id   8d11a1bcaf59807696e3b439f3c21bef
#
_cell.length_a   1.000
_cell.length_b   1.000
_cell.length_c   1.000
_cell.angle_alpha   90.00
_cell.angle_beta   90.00
_cell.angle_gamma   90.00
#
_symmetry.space_group_name_H-M   'P 1'
#
loop_
_entity.id
_entity.type
_entity.pdbx_description
1 polymer ?
#
loop_
_entity_poly.entity_id
_entity_poly.type
_entity_poly.pdbx_seq_one_letter_code
_entity_poly.pdbx_strand_id
1 'polypeptide(L)' 'MISLIISEGDYNQAITFYTQAVDLNPNVAAYYGNRSFAYLRTECFGYALQDATAALKIDPKYIKVSNCC' A
#
# COMPACT_ATOMS: atom_id res chain seq x y z
N MET A 1 -14.98 5.87 -4.50
CA MET A 1 -14.66 6.08 -3.39
C MET A 1 -14.28 5.03 -2.47
N ILE A 2 -13.12 4.55 -2.72
CA ILE A 2 -12.53 3.53 -1.90
C ILE A 2 -12.35 4.02 -0.49
N SER A 3 -12.01 5.29 -0.34
CA SER A 3 -11.80 5.81 1.00
C SER A 3 -13.05 5.78 1.84
N LEU A 4 -14.22 5.81 1.21
CA LEU A 4 -15.46 5.70 1.96
C LEU A 4 -15.75 4.27 2.37
N ILE A 5 -15.28 3.33 1.59
CA ILE A 5 -15.51 1.93 1.86
C ILE A 5 -14.56 1.41 2.89
N ILE A 6 -13.34 1.91 2.87
CA ILE A 6 -12.31 1.45 3.78
C ILE A 6 -12.53 2.11 5.12
N SER A 7 -13.37 1.50 5.90
CA SER A 7 -13.49 1.86 7.29
C SER A 7 -12.53 0.98 8.06
N GLU A 8 -12.62 1.03 9.34
CA GLU A 8 -11.64 0.37 10.18
C GLU A 8 -11.52 -1.12 9.97
N GLY A 9 -12.53 -1.74 9.47
CA GLY A 9 -12.49 -3.18 9.30
C GLY A 9 -12.12 -3.63 7.90
N ASP A 10 -11.93 -2.69 6.97
CA ASP A 10 -11.87 -3.05 5.57
C ASP A 10 -10.50 -2.94 4.95
N TYR A 11 -9.47 -2.90 5.78
CA TYR A 11 -8.11 -2.82 5.24
C TYR A 11 -7.72 -4.07 4.48
N ASN A 12 -8.23 -5.23 4.89
CA ASN A 12 -7.95 -6.46 4.17
C ASN A 12 -8.50 -6.40 2.76
N GLN A 13 -9.66 -5.82 2.59
CA GLN A 13 -10.23 -5.67 1.26
C GLN A 13 -9.43 -4.69 0.42
N ALA A 14 -8.95 -3.63 1.04
CA ALA A 14 -8.09 -2.69 0.34
C ALA A 14 -6.81 -3.38 -0.14
N ILE A 15 -6.23 -4.23 0.68
CA ILE A 15 -5.04 -4.98 0.31
C ILE A 15 -5.35 -5.85 -0.91
N THR A 16 -6.50 -6.49 -0.94
CA THR A 16 -6.90 -7.31 -2.07
C THR A 16 -6.99 -6.46 -3.34
N PHE A 17 -7.61 -5.30 -3.25
CA PHE A 17 -7.71 -4.41 -4.41
C PHE A 17 -6.34 -3.98 -4.91
N TYR A 18 -5.47 -3.58 -4.01
CA TYR A 18 -4.15 -3.13 -4.41
C TYR A 18 -3.32 -4.27 -4.98
N THR A 19 -3.52 -5.48 -4.46
CA THR A 19 -2.83 -6.64 -4.99
C THR A 19 -3.23 -6.88 -6.44
N GLN A 20 -4.52 -6.78 -6.74
CA GLN A 20 -4.99 -6.92 -8.10
C GLN A 20 -4.48 -5.79 -8.99
N ALA A 21 -4.46 -4.58 -8.46
CA ALA A 21 -3.96 -3.45 -9.22
C ALA A 21 -2.48 -3.63 -9.56
N VAL A 22 -1.71 -4.14 -8.62
CA VAL A 22 -0.29 -4.40 -8.86
C VAL A 22 -0.12 -5.48 -9.92
N ASP A 23 -0.98 -6.50 -9.91
CA ASP A 23 -0.91 -7.53 -10.93
C ASP A 23 -1.10 -6.97 -12.32
N LEU A 24 -1.98 -5.99 -12.44
CA LEU A 24 -2.24 -5.35 -13.73
C LEU A 24 -1.17 -4.35 -14.11
N ASN A 25 -0.64 -3.63 -13.13
CA ASN A 25 0.34 -2.59 -13.35
C ASN A 25 1.36 -2.58 -12.25
N PRO A 26 2.42 -3.39 -12.37
CA PRO A 26 3.39 -3.52 -11.28
C PRO A 26 4.35 -2.34 -11.13
N ASN A 27 4.23 -1.33 -11.99
CA ASN A 27 5.16 -0.20 -11.95
C ASN A 27 4.54 1.07 -11.40
N VAL A 28 3.48 0.95 -10.62
CA VAL A 28 2.83 2.11 -10.03
C VAL A 28 3.18 2.16 -8.54
N ALA A 29 4.04 3.11 -8.17
CA ALA A 29 4.48 3.23 -6.79
C ALA A 29 3.30 3.46 -5.84
N ALA A 30 2.28 4.17 -6.29
CA ALA A 30 1.13 4.46 -5.45
C ALA A 30 0.42 3.20 -4.98
N TYR A 31 0.35 2.18 -5.81
CA TYR A 31 -0.30 0.94 -5.39
C TYR A 31 0.45 0.29 -4.25
N TYR A 32 1.77 0.24 -4.36
CA TYR A 32 2.58 -0.32 -3.28
C TYR A 32 2.50 0.52 -2.02
N GLY A 33 2.55 1.84 -2.19
CA GLY A 33 2.49 2.74 -1.05
C GLY A 33 1.18 2.61 -0.30
N ASN A 34 0.08 2.57 -1.03
CA ASN A 34 -1.24 2.43 -0.41
C ASN A 34 -1.39 1.06 0.25
N ARG A 35 -0.87 0.02 -0.38
CA ARG A 35 -0.94 -1.30 0.22
C ARG A 35 -0.09 -1.37 1.48
N SER A 36 1.05 -0.71 1.46
CA SER A 36 1.89 -0.62 2.65
C SER A 36 1.12 0.01 3.80
N PHE A 37 0.42 1.09 3.53
CA PHE A 37 -0.38 1.75 4.55
C PHE A 37 -1.45 0.82 5.11
N ALA A 38 -2.12 0.09 4.23
CA ALA A 38 -3.14 -0.86 4.66
C ALA A 38 -2.53 -1.97 5.51
N TYR A 39 -1.36 -2.45 5.15
CA TYR A 39 -0.68 -3.45 5.96
C TYR A 39 -0.31 -2.90 7.34
N LEU A 40 0.09 -1.63 7.40
CA LEU A 40 0.39 -1.01 8.69
C LEU A 40 -0.83 -1.00 9.59
N ARG A 41 -1.98 -0.73 9.02
CA ARG A 41 -3.22 -0.70 9.80
C ARG A 41 -3.63 -2.07 10.30
N THR A 42 -3.22 -3.12 9.62
CA THR A 42 -3.50 -4.49 10.06
C THR A 42 -2.33 -5.08 10.82
N GLU A 43 -1.33 -4.27 11.13
CA GLU A 43 -0.16 -4.67 11.90
C GLU A 43 0.69 -5.73 11.17
N CYS A 44 0.62 -5.75 9.87
CA CYS A 44 1.48 -6.62 9.07
C CYS A 44 2.74 -5.84 8.69
N PHE A 45 3.57 -5.58 9.67
CA PHE A 45 4.69 -4.66 9.50
C PHE A 45 5.71 -5.17 8.49
N GLY A 46 5.95 -6.46 8.46
CA GLY A 46 6.88 -7.01 7.49
C GLY A 46 6.44 -6.77 6.05
N TYR A 47 5.18 -7.01 5.79
CA TYR A 47 4.63 -6.77 4.45
C TYR A 47 4.58 -5.29 4.15
N ALA A 48 4.28 -4.47 5.14
CA ALA A 48 4.26 -3.03 4.93
C ALA A 48 5.64 -2.53 4.53
N LEU A 49 6.67 -2.98 5.19
CA LEU A 49 8.03 -2.59 4.85
C LEU A 49 8.41 -3.04 3.44
N GLN A 50 8.01 -4.24 3.08
CA GLN A 50 8.29 -4.78 1.77
C GLN A 50 7.67 -3.91 0.68
N ASP A 51 6.42 -3.54 0.87
CA ASP A 51 5.72 -2.71 -0.10
C ASP A 51 6.27 -1.29 -0.14
N ALA A 52 6.63 -0.75 1.01
CA ALA A 52 7.23 0.57 1.04
C ALA A 52 8.54 0.58 0.25
N THR A 53 9.35 -0.44 0.43
CA THR A 53 10.61 -0.56 -0.30
C THR A 53 10.33 -0.67 -1.80
N ALA A 54 9.34 -1.46 -2.18
CA ALA A 54 8.99 -1.60 -3.59
C ALA A 54 8.56 -0.27 -4.19
N ALA A 55 7.76 0.50 -3.45
CA ALA A 55 7.32 1.81 -3.93
C ALA A 55 8.51 2.73 -4.17
N LEU A 56 9.46 2.72 -3.26
CA LEU A 56 10.63 3.57 -3.41
C LEU A 56 11.55 3.12 -4.53
N LYS A 57 11.57 1.84 -4.84
CA LYS A 57 12.32 1.35 -5.98
C LYS A 57 11.75 1.85 -7.30
N ILE A 58 10.43 1.92 -7.37
CA ILE A 58 9.76 2.42 -8.57
C ILE A 58 9.93 3.93 -8.68
N ASP A 59 9.72 4.61 -7.56
CA ASP A 59 9.78 6.07 -7.52
C ASP A 59 10.54 6.50 -6.27
N PRO A 60 11.83 6.77 -6.39
CA PRO A 60 12.64 7.14 -5.22
C PRO A 60 12.15 8.40 -4.52
N LYS A 61 11.35 9.20 -5.20
CA LYS A 61 10.82 10.42 -4.61
C LYS A 61 9.48 10.20 -3.91
N TYR A 62 8.99 8.99 -3.89
CA TYR A 62 7.72 8.69 -3.27
C TYR A 62 7.92 8.56 -1.77
N ILE A 63 7.94 9.71 -1.10
CA ILE A 63 8.27 9.77 0.33
C ILE A 63 7.05 9.66 1.22
N LYS A 64 5.87 9.63 0.65
CA LYS A 64 4.65 9.57 1.42
C LYS A 64 4.64 8.35 2.35
N VAL A 65 5.20 7.24 1.90
CA VAL A 65 5.24 6.02 2.69
C VAL A 65 6.16 6.20 3.89
N SER A 66 7.28 6.85 3.68
CA SER A 66 8.22 7.10 4.77
C SER A 66 7.60 7.94 5.85
N ASN A 67 6.73 8.86 5.47
CA ASN A 67 6.11 9.75 6.43
C ASN A 67 5.03 9.07 7.24
N CYS A 68 4.65 7.87 6.88
CA CYS A 68 3.66 7.13 7.65
C CYS A 68 4.21 6.64 8.96
N CYS A 69 5.50 6.64 9.10
CA CYS A 69 6.11 6.28 10.38
C CYS A 69 6.19 7.46 11.34
#